data_c4ab9b58cc037c2370dd23d4b245ccf5
#
_entry.id   c4ab9b58cc037c2370dd23d4b245ccf5
#
_cell.length_a   1.000
_cell.length_b   1.000
_cell.length_c   1.000
_cell.angle_alpha   90.00
_cell.angle_beta   90.00
_cell.angle_gamma   90.00
#
_symmetry.space_group_name_H-M   'P 1'
#
loop_
_entity.id
_entity.type
_entity.pdbx_description
1 polymer ?
#
loop_
_entity_poly.entity_id
_entity_poly.type
_entity_poly.pdbx_seq_one_letter_code
_entity_poly.pdbx_strand_id
1 'polypeptide(L)'
;QIVGYHPIDNGSIIFDNNEISKLLVGDIARLGMLRTFQQTRIYSKMNCVDNMQISISHRKDSKDSMFASRKGEIKERAENLLEFVGLYSKRNLISGDLSFGQQKLLEFAMALMNDPKVLLLDEPTAGINPTLINGLIDRLRKANEELGITLCVIEHNMRVIMNLASHIYCLANGKVLANGSPSELQK
;
A
#
# COMPACT_ATOMS: atom_id res chain seq x y z
N GLN A 1 2.23 15.81 0.71
CA GLN A 1 2.95 16.45 -0.40
C GLN A 1 3.46 15.42 -1.43
N ILE A 2 4.18 14.36 -1.04
CA ILE A 2 4.86 13.40 -1.95
C ILE A 2 3.92 12.83 -3.03
N VAL A 3 2.68 12.49 -2.68
CA VAL A 3 1.69 11.95 -3.64
C VAL A 3 0.76 13.01 -4.24
N GLY A 4 1.13 14.29 -4.20
CA GLY A 4 0.41 15.36 -4.89
C GLY A 4 -0.89 15.86 -4.25
N TYR A 5 -1.25 15.41 -3.01
CA TYR A 5 -2.45 15.94 -2.31
C TYR A 5 -2.31 17.42 -1.90
N HIS A 6 -1.11 17.86 -1.62
CA HIS A 6 -0.80 19.23 -1.28
C HIS A 6 0.44 19.66 -2.06
N PRO A 7 0.48 20.90 -2.57
CA PRO A 7 1.65 21.42 -3.26
C PRO A 7 2.86 21.45 -2.30
N ILE A 8 4.05 21.44 -2.87
CA ILE A 8 5.28 21.70 -2.15
C ILE A 8 5.58 23.21 -2.22
N ASP A 9 6.14 23.77 -1.16
CA ASP A 9 6.48 25.18 -1.12
C ASP A 9 7.79 25.44 -1.87
N ASN A 10 8.80 24.57 -1.65
CA ASN A 10 10.12 24.67 -2.27
C ASN A 10 10.72 23.28 -2.49
N GLY A 11 11.70 23.20 -3.39
CA GLY A 11 12.41 21.96 -3.70
C GLY A 11 11.78 21.18 -4.84
N SER A 12 12.23 19.94 -5.02
CA SER A 12 11.71 19.03 -6.05
C SER A 12 11.59 17.61 -5.50
N ILE A 13 10.62 16.86 -6.01
CA ILE A 13 10.44 15.44 -5.74
C ILE A 13 10.68 14.70 -7.03
N ILE A 14 11.66 13.79 -7.03
CA ILE A 14 12.02 12.97 -8.19
C ILE A 14 11.67 11.53 -7.87
N PHE A 15 10.91 10.90 -8.76
CA PHE A 15 10.54 9.50 -8.69
C PHE A 15 10.84 8.82 -10.02
N ASP A 16 11.66 7.77 -10.00
CA ASP A 16 12.03 7.00 -11.20
C ASP A 16 12.50 7.92 -12.36
N ASN A 17 13.42 8.84 -12.04
CA ASN A 17 13.97 9.89 -12.93
C ASN A 17 12.93 10.92 -13.45
N ASN A 18 11.72 10.91 -12.95
CA ASN A 18 10.69 11.89 -13.31
C ASN A 18 10.46 12.87 -12.16
N GLU A 19 10.45 14.16 -12.47
CA GLU A 19 10.01 15.15 -11.50
C GLU A 19 8.51 15.10 -11.34
N ILE A 20 8.05 14.79 -10.13
CA ILE A 20 6.62 14.60 -9.78
C ILE A 20 6.04 15.74 -8.96
N SER A 21 6.83 16.77 -8.63
CA SER A 21 6.47 17.88 -7.71
C SER A 21 5.17 18.60 -8.06
N LYS A 22 4.84 18.67 -9.36
CA LYS A 22 3.68 19.39 -9.89
C LYS A 22 2.62 18.47 -10.51
N LEU A 23 2.83 17.16 -10.44
CA LEU A 23 1.90 16.19 -11.01
C LEU A 23 0.67 16.02 -10.12
N LEU A 24 -0.45 15.71 -10.75
CA LEU A 24 -1.68 15.35 -10.04
C LEU A 24 -1.55 13.94 -9.42
N VAL A 25 -2.31 13.70 -8.35
CA VAL A 25 -2.34 12.42 -7.64
C VAL A 25 -2.52 11.23 -8.58
N GLY A 26 -3.42 11.34 -9.57
CA GLY A 26 -3.67 10.28 -10.54
C GLY A 26 -2.50 10.03 -11.49
N ASP A 27 -1.70 11.04 -11.83
CA ASP A 27 -0.52 10.90 -12.67
C ASP A 27 0.61 10.21 -11.89
N ILE A 28 0.83 10.60 -10.64
CA ILE A 28 1.79 9.98 -9.74
C ILE A 28 1.43 8.50 -9.50
N ALA A 29 0.15 8.20 -9.30
CA ALA A 29 -0.32 6.83 -9.14
C ALA A 29 -0.05 6.00 -10.42
N ARG A 30 -0.23 6.57 -11.61
CA ARG A 30 0.09 5.89 -12.89
C ARG A 30 1.58 5.62 -13.08
N LEU A 31 2.46 6.41 -12.48
CA LEU A 31 3.89 6.14 -12.47
C LEU A 31 4.27 4.99 -11.54
N GLY A 32 3.36 4.56 -10.65
CA GLY A 32 3.53 3.45 -9.74
C GLY A 32 3.80 3.85 -8.28
N MET A 33 3.54 5.09 -7.88
CA MET A 33 3.63 5.51 -6.49
C MET A 33 2.22 5.63 -5.90
N LEU A 34 1.88 4.75 -4.97
CA LEU A 34 0.59 4.71 -4.29
C LEU A 34 0.74 5.02 -2.80
N ARG A 35 -0.35 5.48 -2.19
CA ARG A 35 -0.45 5.72 -0.75
C ARG A 35 -1.73 5.10 -0.20
N THR A 36 -1.62 4.38 0.92
CA THR A 36 -2.78 4.06 1.75
C THR A 36 -3.09 5.21 2.70
N PHE A 37 -4.26 5.17 3.30
CA PHE A 37 -4.70 6.19 4.26
C PHE A 37 -4.75 5.60 5.67
N GLN A 38 -4.65 6.46 6.69
CA GLN A 38 -4.80 6.04 8.08
C GLN A 38 -6.17 5.39 8.34
N GLN A 39 -7.24 5.94 7.74
CA GLN A 39 -8.56 5.31 7.75
C GLN A 39 -8.70 4.35 6.58
N THR A 40 -9.09 3.11 6.87
CA THR A 40 -9.30 2.06 5.87
C THR A 40 -10.36 2.47 4.85
N ARG A 41 -10.01 2.43 3.57
CA ARG A 41 -10.89 2.79 2.46
C ARG A 41 -11.30 1.55 1.68
N ILE A 42 -12.29 0.83 2.21
CA ILE A 42 -12.93 -0.30 1.55
C ILE A 42 -14.40 0.02 1.26
N TYR A 43 -14.97 -0.65 0.28
CA TYR A 43 -16.40 -0.59 0.00
C TYR A 43 -17.11 -1.62 0.87
N SER A 44 -17.50 -1.22 2.07
CA SER A 44 -17.97 -2.11 3.14
C SER A 44 -19.20 -2.95 2.79
N LYS A 45 -19.99 -2.54 1.78
CA LYS A 45 -21.17 -3.27 1.29
C LYS A 45 -20.86 -4.24 0.14
N MET A 46 -19.61 -4.29 -0.34
CA MET A 46 -19.14 -5.20 -1.38
C MET A 46 -18.36 -6.35 -0.76
N ASN A 47 -18.30 -7.50 -1.43
CA ASN A 47 -17.42 -8.59 -1.00
C ASN A 47 -15.93 -8.26 -1.27
N CYS A 48 -15.03 -9.10 -0.75
CA CYS A 48 -13.59 -8.85 -0.89
C CYS A 48 -13.13 -8.85 -2.36
N VAL A 49 -13.58 -9.80 -3.18
CA VAL A 49 -13.18 -9.86 -4.61
C VAL A 49 -13.67 -8.64 -5.36
N ASP A 50 -14.88 -8.17 -5.12
CA ASP A 50 -15.42 -6.98 -5.79
C ASP A 50 -14.62 -5.73 -5.38
N ASN A 51 -14.24 -5.60 -4.11
CA ASN A 51 -13.34 -4.54 -3.64
C ASN A 51 -12.01 -4.55 -4.40
N MET A 52 -11.42 -5.74 -4.58
CA MET A 52 -10.18 -5.89 -5.35
C MET A 52 -10.35 -5.44 -6.79
N GLN A 53 -11.40 -5.90 -7.47
CA GLN A 53 -11.63 -5.61 -8.89
C GLN A 53 -11.88 -4.11 -9.15
N ILE A 54 -12.64 -3.43 -8.27
CA ILE A 54 -12.93 -2.00 -8.43
C ILE A 54 -11.71 -1.10 -8.12
N SER A 55 -10.73 -1.62 -7.38
CA SER A 55 -9.53 -0.87 -7.01
C SER A 55 -8.55 -0.67 -8.17
N ILE A 56 -8.72 -1.41 -9.27
CA ILE A 56 -7.85 -1.25 -10.44
C ILE A 56 -8.09 0.12 -11.08
N SER A 57 -7.04 0.92 -11.11
CA SER A 57 -7.01 2.14 -11.90
C SER A 57 -7.11 1.77 -13.38
N HIS A 58 -8.15 2.25 -14.06
CA HIS A 58 -8.25 2.07 -15.51
C HIS A 58 -7.07 2.80 -16.18
N ARG A 59 -6.03 2.06 -16.53
CA ARG A 59 -5.04 2.55 -17.50
C ARG A 59 -5.79 2.84 -18.80
N LYS A 60 -5.64 4.06 -19.32
CA LYS A 60 -6.27 4.54 -20.57
C LYS A 60 -5.87 3.75 -21.83
N ASP A 61 -5.02 2.74 -21.71
CA ASP A 61 -4.47 2.01 -22.83
C ASP A 61 -5.19 0.68 -23.01
N SER A 62 -6.35 0.71 -23.63
CA SER A 62 -6.77 -0.23 -24.66
C SER A 62 -8.22 0.02 -25.07
N LYS A 63 -8.37 0.64 -26.22
CA LYS A 63 -9.52 0.37 -27.10
C LYS A 63 -9.40 -1.11 -27.46
N ASP A 64 -10.53 -1.83 -27.36
CA ASP A 64 -10.85 -3.05 -28.07
C ASP A 64 -10.91 -4.40 -27.33
N SER A 65 -12.08 -4.95 -27.48
CA SER A 65 -12.49 -6.35 -27.78
C SER A 65 -12.07 -7.55 -26.90
N MET A 66 -11.37 -7.39 -25.78
CA MET A 66 -11.02 -8.51 -24.90
C MET A 66 -11.62 -8.42 -23.49
N PHE A 67 -12.79 -7.81 -23.34
CA PHE A 67 -13.39 -7.56 -22.02
C PHE A 67 -13.62 -8.83 -21.18
N ALA A 68 -13.98 -9.95 -21.79
CA ALA A 68 -14.27 -11.18 -21.06
C ALA A 68 -12.99 -11.87 -20.55
N SER A 69 -11.93 -11.97 -21.38
CA SER A 69 -10.63 -12.52 -20.98
C SER A 69 -9.99 -11.67 -19.89
N ARG A 70 -9.99 -10.35 -20.05
CA ARG A 70 -9.46 -9.41 -19.09
C ARG A 70 -10.19 -9.47 -17.73
N LYS A 71 -11.51 -9.69 -17.73
CA LYS A 71 -12.28 -9.86 -16.50
C LYS A 71 -11.88 -11.13 -15.75
N GLY A 72 -11.57 -12.22 -16.47
CA GLY A 72 -11.05 -13.46 -15.89
C GLY A 72 -9.68 -13.25 -15.24
N GLU A 73 -8.74 -12.64 -15.95
CA GLU A 73 -7.39 -12.31 -15.46
C GLU A 73 -7.42 -11.40 -14.23
N ILE A 74 -8.28 -10.39 -14.24
CA ILE A 74 -8.46 -9.47 -13.09
C ILE A 74 -8.98 -10.24 -11.87
N LYS A 75 -9.93 -11.15 -12.06
CA LYS A 75 -10.47 -11.96 -10.98
C LYS A 75 -9.43 -12.92 -10.42
N GLU A 76 -8.70 -13.62 -11.28
CA GLU A 76 -7.62 -14.51 -10.87
C GLU A 76 -6.54 -13.77 -10.10
N ARG A 77 -6.12 -12.60 -10.59
CA ARG A 77 -5.18 -11.74 -9.88
C ARG A 77 -5.70 -11.31 -8.51
N ALA A 78 -6.99 -10.93 -8.42
CA ALA A 78 -7.62 -10.57 -7.16
C ALA A 78 -7.59 -11.74 -6.17
N GLU A 79 -7.91 -12.95 -6.62
CA GLU A 79 -7.90 -14.15 -5.80
C GLU A 79 -6.48 -14.51 -5.32
N ASN A 80 -5.48 -14.42 -6.19
CA ASN A 80 -4.06 -14.65 -5.85
C ASN A 80 -3.56 -13.64 -4.80
N LEU A 81 -3.90 -12.35 -4.93
CA LEU A 81 -3.53 -11.35 -3.95
C LEU A 81 -4.30 -11.50 -2.63
N LEU A 82 -5.56 -11.95 -2.66
CA LEU A 82 -6.28 -12.30 -1.45
C LEU A 82 -5.65 -13.53 -0.74
N GLU A 83 -5.13 -14.48 -1.49
CA GLU A 83 -4.35 -15.59 -0.93
C GLU A 83 -3.05 -15.09 -0.30
N PHE A 84 -2.31 -14.24 -1.02
CA PHE A 84 -1.07 -13.63 -0.53
C PHE A 84 -1.26 -12.93 0.83
N VAL A 85 -2.36 -12.20 1.02
CA VAL A 85 -2.66 -11.55 2.30
C VAL A 85 -3.38 -12.45 3.31
N GLY A 86 -3.73 -13.68 2.95
CA GLY A 86 -4.40 -14.67 3.83
C GLY A 86 -5.90 -14.45 3.97
N LEU A 87 -6.54 -13.83 2.98
CA LEU A 87 -7.99 -13.58 2.95
C LEU A 87 -8.75 -14.40 1.91
N TYR A 88 -8.12 -15.37 1.23
CA TYR A 88 -8.75 -16.16 0.18
C TYR A 88 -10.02 -16.87 0.63
N SER A 89 -10.02 -17.47 1.83
CA SER A 89 -11.21 -18.13 2.40
C SER A 89 -12.38 -17.18 2.65
N LYS A 90 -12.12 -15.88 2.72
CA LYS A 90 -13.10 -14.81 2.95
C LYS A 90 -13.42 -13.99 1.69
N ARG A 91 -12.97 -14.42 0.51
CA ARG A 91 -13.08 -13.66 -0.74
C ARG A 91 -14.51 -13.24 -1.10
N ASN A 92 -15.50 -14.07 -0.73
CA ASN A 92 -16.92 -13.80 -0.98
C ASN A 92 -17.65 -13.16 0.21
N LEU A 93 -16.96 -12.94 1.35
CA LEU A 93 -17.53 -12.28 2.52
C LEU A 93 -17.68 -10.78 2.25
N ILE A 94 -18.77 -10.20 2.73
CA ILE A 94 -18.96 -8.73 2.72
C ILE A 94 -17.82 -8.10 3.54
N SER A 95 -17.10 -7.17 2.94
CA SER A 95 -15.87 -6.64 3.54
C SER A 95 -16.11 -5.85 4.83
N GLY A 96 -17.32 -5.33 5.03
CA GLY A 96 -17.73 -4.72 6.30
C GLY A 96 -17.77 -5.69 7.48
N ASP A 97 -17.94 -6.99 7.22
CA ASP A 97 -17.98 -8.05 8.25
C ASP A 97 -16.57 -8.56 8.64
N LEU A 98 -15.56 -8.09 7.96
CA LEU A 98 -14.16 -8.36 8.31
C LEU A 98 -13.78 -7.64 9.61
N SER A 99 -12.92 -8.27 10.42
CA SER A 99 -12.27 -7.55 11.53
C SER A 99 -11.42 -6.39 11.01
N PHE A 100 -11.19 -5.37 11.83
CA PHE A 100 -10.43 -4.18 11.43
C PHE A 100 -9.05 -4.54 10.83
N GLY A 101 -8.32 -5.47 11.43
CA GLY A 101 -7.04 -5.95 10.89
C GLY A 101 -7.18 -6.64 9.53
N GLN A 102 -8.27 -7.39 9.31
CA GLN A 102 -8.55 -8.00 8.01
C GLN A 102 -8.95 -6.96 6.96
N GLN A 103 -9.65 -5.90 7.34
CA GLN A 103 -9.93 -4.77 6.45
C GLN A 103 -8.64 -4.07 6.01
N LYS A 104 -7.68 -3.89 6.93
CA LYS A 104 -6.34 -3.37 6.59
C LYS A 104 -5.58 -4.26 5.61
N LEU A 105 -5.65 -5.58 5.78
CA LEU A 105 -5.08 -6.54 4.84
C LEU A 105 -5.76 -6.48 3.47
N LEU A 106 -7.09 -6.31 3.44
CA LEU A 106 -7.83 -6.12 2.19
C LEU A 106 -7.41 -4.82 1.49
N GLU A 107 -7.33 -3.70 2.22
CA GLU A 107 -6.87 -2.42 1.67
C GLU A 107 -5.45 -2.53 1.08
N PHE A 108 -4.56 -3.22 1.79
CA PHE A 108 -3.22 -3.51 1.29
C PHE A 108 -3.25 -4.33 0.00
N ALA A 109 -4.04 -5.40 -0.06
CA ALA A 109 -4.22 -6.20 -1.26
C ALA A 109 -4.80 -5.39 -2.44
N MET A 110 -5.76 -4.50 -2.18
CA MET A 110 -6.32 -3.57 -3.17
C MET A 110 -5.25 -2.63 -3.75
N ALA A 111 -4.32 -2.16 -2.94
CA ALA A 111 -3.20 -1.35 -3.43
C ALA A 111 -2.28 -2.16 -4.36
N LEU A 112 -2.02 -3.44 -4.04
CA LEU A 112 -1.22 -4.35 -4.86
C LEU A 112 -1.84 -4.66 -6.23
N MET A 113 -3.16 -4.52 -6.40
CA MET A 113 -3.82 -4.69 -7.71
C MET A 113 -3.28 -3.77 -8.81
N ASN A 114 -2.66 -2.66 -8.42
CA ASN A 114 -2.16 -1.64 -9.34
C ASN A 114 -0.65 -1.74 -9.64
N ASP A 115 0.01 -2.83 -9.27
CA ASP A 115 1.46 -3.03 -9.46
C ASP A 115 2.31 -1.83 -9.01
N PRO A 116 2.20 -1.39 -7.75
CA PRO A 116 2.97 -0.24 -7.30
C PRO A 116 4.47 -0.55 -7.31
N LYS A 117 5.28 0.41 -7.73
CA LYS A 117 6.74 0.39 -7.52
C LYS A 117 7.10 0.85 -6.11
N VAL A 118 6.34 1.84 -5.61
CA VAL A 118 6.47 2.39 -4.26
C VAL A 118 5.09 2.47 -3.62
N LEU A 119 4.98 1.97 -2.39
CA LEU A 119 3.78 2.06 -1.59
C LEU A 119 4.08 2.81 -0.29
N LEU A 120 3.44 3.96 -0.12
CA LEU A 120 3.50 4.73 1.12
C LEU A 120 2.39 4.26 2.05
N LEU A 121 2.77 3.84 3.25
CA LEU A 121 1.89 3.31 4.28
C LEU A 121 1.88 4.27 5.48
N ASP A 122 0.71 4.77 5.82
CA ASP A 122 0.53 5.70 6.93
C ASP A 122 -0.09 4.96 8.11
N GLU A 123 0.71 4.70 9.14
CA GLU A 123 0.37 3.96 10.35
C GLU A 123 -0.39 2.64 10.06
N PRO A 124 0.19 1.72 9.25
CA PRO A 124 -0.52 0.52 8.83
C PRO A 124 -0.92 -0.39 10.00
N THR A 125 -0.28 -0.28 11.15
CA THR A 125 -0.58 -1.11 12.34
C THR A 125 -1.52 -0.44 13.34
N ALA A 126 -1.91 0.82 13.11
CA ALA A 126 -2.81 1.54 14.02
C ALA A 126 -4.16 0.82 14.18
N GLY A 127 -4.58 0.59 15.42
CA GLY A 127 -5.85 -0.08 15.75
C GLY A 127 -5.89 -1.58 15.49
N ILE A 128 -4.78 -2.20 15.06
CA ILE A 128 -4.71 -3.65 14.86
C ILE A 128 -4.38 -4.34 16.20
N ASN A 129 -5.05 -5.47 16.45
CA ASN A 129 -4.71 -6.31 17.60
C ASN A 129 -3.25 -6.76 17.52
N PRO A 130 -2.46 -6.65 18.62
CA PRO A 130 -1.04 -7.02 18.66
C PRO A 130 -0.73 -8.41 18.10
N THR A 131 -1.64 -9.38 18.25
CA THR A 131 -1.47 -10.73 17.71
C THR A 131 -1.48 -10.78 16.17
N LEU A 132 -2.13 -9.82 15.52
CA LEU A 132 -2.24 -9.73 14.06
C LEU A 132 -1.14 -8.87 13.43
N ILE A 133 -0.46 -8.05 14.22
CA ILE A 133 0.60 -7.14 13.72
C ILE A 133 1.73 -7.93 13.05
N ASN A 134 2.17 -9.03 13.63
CA ASN A 134 3.22 -9.86 13.04
C ASN A 134 2.82 -10.39 11.66
N GLY A 135 1.55 -10.82 11.51
CA GLY A 135 1.03 -11.26 10.22
C GLY A 135 1.04 -10.15 9.16
N LEU A 136 0.73 -8.91 9.53
CA LEU A 136 0.83 -7.77 8.61
C LEU A 136 2.29 -7.48 8.25
N ILE A 137 3.20 -7.43 9.23
CA ILE A 137 4.65 -7.22 9.00
C ILE A 137 5.18 -8.25 8.00
N ASP A 138 4.82 -9.53 8.17
CA ASP A 138 5.27 -10.61 7.27
C ASP A 138 4.77 -10.38 5.83
N ARG A 139 3.51 -9.92 5.64
CA ARG A 139 2.97 -9.60 4.30
C ARG A 139 3.66 -8.40 3.68
N LEU A 140 3.94 -7.37 4.48
CA LEU A 140 4.69 -6.20 4.01
C LEU A 140 6.11 -6.59 3.58
N ARG A 141 6.81 -7.40 4.40
CA ARG A 141 8.15 -7.90 4.05
C ARG A 141 8.13 -8.71 2.76
N LYS A 142 7.18 -9.65 2.62
CA LYS A 142 7.02 -10.44 1.40
C LYS A 142 6.70 -9.58 0.19
N ALA A 143 5.90 -8.53 0.32
CA ALA A 143 5.65 -7.61 -0.79
C ALA A 143 6.93 -6.89 -1.26
N ASN A 144 7.83 -6.56 -0.35
CA ASN A 144 9.13 -6.01 -0.70
C ASN A 144 10.05 -7.07 -1.35
N GLU A 145 10.18 -8.25 -0.73
CA GLU A 145 11.13 -9.30 -1.14
C GLU A 145 10.69 -10.06 -2.39
N GLU A 146 9.41 -10.44 -2.47
CA GLU A 146 8.88 -11.30 -3.53
C GLU A 146 8.28 -10.51 -4.70
N LEU A 147 7.65 -9.35 -4.43
CA LEU A 147 7.03 -8.51 -5.46
C LEU A 147 7.88 -7.30 -5.86
N GLY A 148 9.02 -7.08 -5.20
CA GLY A 148 9.95 -5.99 -5.51
C GLY A 148 9.42 -4.58 -5.21
N ILE A 149 8.40 -4.46 -4.34
CA ILE A 149 7.75 -3.19 -4.02
C ILE A 149 8.56 -2.46 -2.95
N THR A 150 8.96 -1.23 -3.22
CA THR A 150 9.57 -0.38 -2.19
C THR A 150 8.50 0.12 -1.23
N LEU A 151 8.69 -0.10 0.06
CA LEU A 151 7.77 0.36 1.10
C LEU A 151 8.34 1.60 1.81
N CYS A 152 7.54 2.66 1.88
CA CYS A 152 7.81 3.82 2.71
C CYS A 152 6.75 3.87 3.81
N VAL A 153 7.15 3.56 5.05
CA VAL A 153 6.22 3.34 6.17
C VAL A 153 6.38 4.46 7.19
N ILE A 154 5.29 5.14 7.53
CA ILE A 154 5.22 6.06 8.66
C ILE A 154 4.64 5.27 9.83
N GLU A 155 5.41 5.14 10.89
CA GLU A 155 5.03 4.39 12.09
C GLU A 155 5.64 5.01 13.35
N HIS A 156 4.95 4.85 14.46
CA HIS A 156 5.43 5.23 15.78
C HIS A 156 5.67 4.01 16.70
N ASN A 157 5.28 2.83 16.25
CA ASN A 157 5.52 1.58 16.95
C ASN A 157 6.94 1.09 16.67
N MET A 158 7.84 1.30 17.63
CA MET A 158 9.26 0.92 17.49
C MET A 158 9.45 -0.56 17.16
N ARG A 159 8.62 -1.46 17.69
CA ARG A 159 8.70 -2.90 17.38
C ARG A 159 8.45 -3.14 15.88
N VAL A 160 7.49 -2.46 15.29
CA VAL A 160 7.18 -2.58 13.86
C VAL A 160 8.33 -2.04 13.02
N ILE A 161 8.81 -0.83 13.35
CA ILE A 161 9.90 -0.16 12.65
C ILE A 161 11.15 -1.05 12.63
N MET A 162 11.58 -1.53 13.81
CA MET A 162 12.79 -2.34 13.94
C MET A 162 12.71 -3.71 13.24
N ASN A 163 11.50 -4.25 13.06
CA ASN A 163 11.33 -5.54 12.38
C ASN A 163 11.12 -5.40 10.87
N LEU A 164 10.73 -4.23 10.38
CA LEU A 164 10.37 -4.04 8.97
C LEU A 164 11.38 -3.20 8.20
N ALA A 165 11.90 -2.13 8.82
CA ALA A 165 12.70 -1.15 8.10
C ALA A 165 14.14 -1.62 7.86
N SER A 166 14.65 -1.41 6.65
CA SER A 166 16.08 -1.49 6.32
C SER A 166 16.78 -0.16 6.59
N HIS A 167 16.06 0.96 6.47
CA HIS A 167 16.55 2.31 6.73
C HIS A 167 15.47 3.15 7.40
N ILE A 168 15.83 3.99 8.35
CA ILE A 168 14.93 4.79 9.17
C ILE A 168 15.33 6.26 9.06
N TYR A 169 14.34 7.13 8.92
CA TYR A 169 14.46 8.58 9.06
C TYR A 169 13.66 9.02 10.28
N CYS A 170 14.33 9.55 11.29
CA CYS A 170 13.70 10.13 12.48
C CYS A 170 13.41 11.61 12.22
N LEU A 171 12.12 11.99 12.27
CA LEU A 171 11.69 13.37 12.07
C LEU A 171 11.14 13.97 13.36
N ALA A 172 11.52 15.22 13.65
CA ALA A 172 10.86 16.03 14.66
C ALA A 172 10.84 17.50 14.23
N ASN A 173 9.71 18.17 14.50
CA ASN A 173 9.49 19.57 14.16
C ASN A 173 9.84 19.92 12.70
N GLY A 174 9.50 19.01 11.76
CA GLY A 174 9.74 19.18 10.33
C GLY A 174 11.22 19.03 9.90
N LYS A 175 12.11 18.55 10.77
CA LYS A 175 13.52 18.33 10.46
C LYS A 175 13.89 16.86 10.66
N VAL A 176 14.82 16.38 9.83
CA VAL A 176 15.45 15.08 10.04
C VAL A 176 16.45 15.22 11.19
N LEU A 177 16.19 14.50 12.29
CA LEU A 177 17.07 14.46 13.45
C LEU A 177 18.18 13.43 13.29
N ALA A 178 17.83 12.26 12.76
CA ALA A 178 18.75 11.16 12.56
C ALA A 178 18.25 10.29 11.39
N ASN A 179 19.16 9.59 10.75
CA ASN A 179 18.82 8.56 9.78
C ASN A 179 19.89 7.46 9.83
N GLY A 180 19.51 6.24 9.47
CA GLY A 180 20.41 5.09 9.46
C GLY A 180 19.66 3.78 9.51
N SER A 181 20.39 2.68 9.59
CA SER A 181 19.83 1.35 9.83
C SER A 181 19.25 1.23 11.24
N PRO A 182 18.36 0.28 11.51
CA PRO A 182 17.85 0.00 12.86
C PRO A 182 18.95 -0.19 13.90
N SER A 183 20.03 -0.89 13.53
CA SER A 183 21.17 -1.17 14.42
C SER A 183 22.03 0.07 14.75
N GLU A 184 22.06 1.05 13.87
CA GLU A 184 22.78 2.32 14.11
C GLU A 184 22.00 3.25 15.00
N LEU A 185 20.66 3.24 14.92
CA LEU A 185 19.79 4.14 15.68
C LEU A 185 19.41 3.60 17.07
N GLN A 186 19.77 2.36 17.41
CA GLN A 186 19.61 1.78 18.74
C GLN A 186 20.76 2.13 19.72
N LYS A 187 21.82 2.75 19.26
CA LYS A 187 22.98 3.16 20.07
C LYS A 187 22.78 4.54 20.65
#